data_9e66990ebcf5500c7adbd129745d0a64
#
_entry.id   9e66990ebcf5500c7adbd129745d0a64
#
_cell.length_a   1.000
_cell.length_b   1.000
_cell.length_c   1.000
_cell.angle_alpha   90.00
_cell.angle_beta   90.00
_cell.angle_gamma   90.00
#
_symmetry.space_group_name_H-M   'P 1'
#
loop_
_entity.id
_entity.type
_entity.pdbx_description
1 polymer ?
#
loop_
_entity_poly.entity_id
_entity_poly.type
_entity_poly.pdbx_seq_one_letter_code
_entity_poly.pdbx_strand_id
1 'polypeptide(L)'
;MAIKVTLRQKSISKGRKSLYLDFYPPILNTKTNKPTRREFLGMYIQEKAKSPLDKQHNLETLRLAENIRQQRENFLNKPEIYSEYEKEKLNLKKQGEKSFIEYFENLGDKRNGSNNDNWGAALNYLKKFTGNDIKFADLNESLLENLKEFLLTTKSNRSNKTTLSQNSAVSYFNKVKAALRQAHKDGYIQTDLNAKIQPIKEAETRREYLTLEELNALVKTPCQNDLLKRAALFSALTGLRFSDIEKMTWGELEYIAGQGYNLNFNQKKTKGVEVLPISEQAYSLLGEQGKPDTKVFEGLKYSAYHNKHLFQWIGAAGITKNITFHCFRHTYATLQLQNGTDIYTVSKMLGHKDLKTTQVYAKIVDEAKRTAADKIKLDL
;
A
#
# COMPACT_ATOMS: atom_id res chain seq x y z
N MET A 1 7.28 -43.08 -3.07
CA MET A 1 6.93 -44.50 -3.29
C MET A 1 5.62 -44.54 -4.03
N ALA A 2 5.58 -45.16 -5.21
CA ALA A 2 4.36 -45.22 -6.04
C ALA A 2 3.24 -45.98 -5.32
N ILE A 3 2.02 -45.44 -5.41
CA ILE A 3 0.84 -46.06 -4.84
C ILE A 3 0.23 -46.98 -5.84
N LYS A 4 0.21 -48.30 -5.51
CA LYS A 4 -0.48 -49.32 -6.31
C LYS A 4 -1.95 -49.35 -5.98
N VAL A 5 -2.81 -49.27 -7.00
CA VAL A 5 -4.26 -49.36 -6.86
C VAL A 5 -4.77 -50.64 -7.51
N THR A 6 -5.42 -51.47 -6.72
CA THR A 6 -5.96 -52.76 -7.18
C THR A 6 -7.48 -52.80 -7.07
N LEU A 7 -8.18 -53.13 -8.17
CA LEU A 7 -9.63 -53.35 -8.12
C LEU A 7 -9.92 -54.73 -7.45
N ARG A 8 -10.69 -54.72 -6.39
CA ARG A 8 -11.06 -55.90 -5.65
C ARG A 8 -12.59 -56.02 -5.50
N GLN A 9 -13.01 -57.25 -5.20
CA GLN A 9 -14.41 -57.61 -5.05
C GLN A 9 -14.64 -58.15 -3.63
N LYS A 10 -15.81 -57.84 -3.03
CA LYS A 10 -16.24 -58.33 -1.75
C LYS A 10 -17.68 -58.81 -1.86
N SER A 11 -17.93 -60.11 -1.55
CA SER A 11 -19.30 -60.67 -1.50
C SER A 11 -20.16 -59.98 -0.47
N ILE A 12 -21.39 -59.64 -0.85
CA ILE A 12 -22.42 -58.99 -0.04
C ILE A 12 -23.72 -59.80 -0.14
N SER A 13 -24.74 -59.38 0.61
CA SER A 13 -26.07 -60.04 0.59
C SER A 13 -26.69 -60.05 -0.83
N LYS A 14 -27.62 -60.96 -1.06
CA LYS A 14 -28.41 -61.11 -2.29
C LYS A 14 -27.59 -61.56 -3.52
N GLY A 15 -26.53 -62.36 -3.31
CA GLY A 15 -25.72 -62.96 -4.42
C GLY A 15 -24.99 -61.90 -5.27
N ARG A 16 -24.60 -60.77 -4.70
CA ARG A 16 -23.86 -59.73 -5.35
C ARG A 16 -22.45 -59.57 -4.79
N LYS A 17 -21.54 -58.98 -5.57
CA LYS A 17 -20.23 -58.54 -5.10
C LYS A 17 -20.09 -57.02 -5.26
N SER A 18 -19.66 -56.36 -4.19
CA SER A 18 -19.32 -54.94 -4.19
C SER A 18 -17.91 -54.75 -4.67
N LEU A 19 -17.67 -53.76 -5.55
CA LEU A 19 -16.36 -53.37 -6.07
C LEU A 19 -15.74 -52.29 -5.21
N TYR A 20 -14.42 -52.42 -4.93
CA TYR A 20 -13.65 -51.41 -4.20
C TYR A 20 -12.21 -51.34 -4.70
N LEU A 21 -11.59 -50.19 -4.48
CA LEU A 21 -10.17 -49.98 -4.70
C LEU A 21 -9.39 -50.29 -3.42
N ASP A 22 -8.28 -51.03 -3.55
CA ASP A 22 -7.34 -51.36 -2.48
C ASP A 22 -6.03 -50.64 -2.76
N PHE A 23 -5.59 -49.78 -1.86
CA PHE A 23 -4.42 -48.94 -1.98
C PHE A 23 -3.26 -49.48 -1.19
N TYR A 24 -2.08 -49.55 -1.83
CA TYR A 24 -0.85 -49.90 -1.15
C TYR A 24 0.31 -49.02 -1.61
N PRO A 25 0.95 -48.26 -0.70
CA PRO A 25 0.59 -48.03 0.72
C PRO A 25 -0.77 -47.37 0.92
N PRO A 26 -1.30 -47.30 2.18
CA PRO A 26 -2.55 -46.62 2.48
C PRO A 26 -2.50 -45.12 2.09
N ILE A 27 -3.64 -44.57 1.65
CA ILE A 27 -3.80 -43.15 1.32
C ILE A 27 -4.53 -42.40 2.44
N LEU A 28 -4.35 -41.09 2.51
CA LEU A 28 -5.10 -40.25 3.44
C LEU A 28 -6.53 -40.02 2.91
N ASN A 29 -7.55 -40.33 3.72
CA ASN A 29 -8.92 -40.03 3.40
C ASN A 29 -9.19 -38.54 3.64
N THR A 30 -9.56 -37.80 2.60
CA THR A 30 -9.75 -36.35 2.64
C THR A 30 -10.92 -35.90 3.54
N LYS A 31 -11.89 -36.78 3.82
CA LYS A 31 -13.06 -36.47 4.67
C LYS A 31 -12.77 -36.73 6.16
N THR A 32 -11.99 -37.77 6.48
CA THR A 32 -11.75 -38.19 7.86
C THR A 32 -10.34 -37.90 8.36
N ASN A 33 -9.45 -37.47 7.50
CA ASN A 33 -8.02 -37.23 7.73
C ASN A 33 -7.28 -38.43 8.34
N LYS A 34 -7.78 -39.67 8.08
CA LYS A 34 -7.19 -40.91 8.58
C LYS A 34 -6.66 -41.76 7.43
N PRO A 35 -5.60 -42.56 7.61
CA PRO A 35 -5.13 -43.50 6.60
C PRO A 35 -6.23 -44.52 6.25
N THR A 36 -6.45 -44.77 4.97
CA THR A 36 -7.37 -45.74 4.48
C THR A 36 -6.72 -46.61 3.38
N ARG A 37 -7.04 -47.88 3.40
CA ARG A 37 -6.62 -48.85 2.34
C ARG A 37 -7.74 -49.11 1.36
N ARG A 38 -9.00 -48.77 1.64
CA ARG A 38 -10.13 -49.17 0.82
C ARG A 38 -11.07 -48.00 0.52
N GLU A 39 -11.43 -47.94 -0.76
CA GLU A 39 -12.46 -46.99 -1.26
C GLU A 39 -13.51 -47.80 -2.04
N PHE A 40 -14.74 -47.87 -1.49
CA PHE A 40 -15.83 -48.58 -2.15
C PHE A 40 -16.42 -47.70 -3.27
N LEU A 41 -16.60 -48.30 -4.46
CA LEU A 41 -17.06 -47.59 -5.65
C LEU A 41 -18.58 -47.42 -5.71
N GLY A 42 -19.34 -48.10 -4.83
CA GLY A 42 -20.82 -48.14 -4.90
C GLY A 42 -21.35 -48.96 -6.07
N MET A 43 -20.46 -49.74 -6.74
CA MET A 43 -20.80 -50.55 -7.89
C MET A 43 -20.86 -52.02 -7.50
N TYR A 44 -21.74 -52.75 -8.15
CA TYR A 44 -22.02 -54.15 -7.81
C TYR A 44 -22.08 -55.01 -9.06
N ILE A 45 -21.66 -56.25 -8.93
CA ILE A 45 -21.78 -57.29 -9.95
C ILE A 45 -22.53 -58.49 -9.37
N GLN A 46 -23.22 -59.27 -10.21
CA GLN A 46 -23.86 -60.53 -9.82
C GLN A 46 -22.80 -61.60 -9.66
N GLU A 47 -22.78 -62.28 -8.52
CA GLU A 47 -21.83 -63.36 -8.22
C GLU A 47 -22.03 -64.59 -9.14
N LYS A 48 -23.30 -64.90 -9.44
CA LYS A 48 -23.67 -65.94 -10.40
C LYS A 48 -24.53 -65.32 -11.51
N ALA A 49 -23.88 -64.81 -12.56
CA ALA A 49 -24.57 -64.25 -13.72
C ALA A 49 -25.16 -65.38 -14.58
N LYS A 50 -26.45 -65.64 -14.47
CA LYS A 50 -27.12 -66.73 -15.19
C LYS A 50 -27.70 -66.26 -16.53
N SER A 51 -28.21 -65.04 -16.61
CA SER A 51 -28.78 -64.51 -17.83
C SER A 51 -27.73 -63.78 -18.70
N PRO A 52 -27.97 -63.69 -20.02
CA PRO A 52 -27.11 -62.85 -20.91
C PRO A 52 -27.05 -61.38 -20.40
N LEU A 53 -28.14 -60.85 -19.89
CA LEU A 53 -28.24 -59.49 -19.38
C LEU A 53 -27.34 -59.32 -18.15
N ASP A 54 -27.30 -60.26 -17.20
CA ASP A 54 -26.42 -60.22 -16.03
C ASP A 54 -24.95 -60.25 -16.45
N LYS A 55 -24.62 -61.06 -17.45
CA LYS A 55 -23.23 -61.15 -17.97
C LYS A 55 -22.78 -59.84 -18.60
N GLN A 56 -23.65 -59.23 -19.40
CA GLN A 56 -23.37 -57.93 -20.01
C GLN A 56 -23.23 -56.83 -18.95
N HIS A 57 -24.14 -56.75 -17.99
CA HIS A 57 -24.06 -55.82 -16.88
C HIS A 57 -22.77 -55.99 -16.08
N ASN A 58 -22.36 -57.18 -15.75
CA ASN A 58 -21.09 -57.45 -15.07
C ASN A 58 -19.88 -56.97 -15.87
N LEU A 59 -19.88 -57.21 -17.20
CA LEU A 59 -18.77 -56.82 -18.10
C LEU A 59 -18.65 -55.29 -18.15
N GLU A 60 -19.74 -54.58 -18.34
CA GLU A 60 -19.78 -53.11 -18.40
C GLU A 60 -19.36 -52.50 -17.08
N THR A 61 -19.89 -53.02 -15.97
CA THR A 61 -19.56 -52.57 -14.63
C THR A 61 -18.09 -52.76 -14.28
N LEU A 62 -17.52 -53.91 -14.62
CA LEU A 62 -16.07 -54.17 -14.42
C LEU A 62 -15.20 -53.28 -15.27
N ARG A 63 -15.58 -53.00 -16.55
CA ARG A 63 -14.87 -52.10 -17.42
C ARG A 63 -14.86 -50.67 -16.87
N LEU A 64 -15.98 -50.21 -16.38
CA LEU A 64 -16.10 -48.88 -15.75
C LEU A 64 -15.26 -48.79 -14.47
N ALA A 65 -15.34 -49.82 -13.61
CA ALA A 65 -14.56 -49.89 -12.38
C ALA A 65 -13.04 -49.91 -12.65
N GLU A 66 -12.61 -50.59 -13.70
CA GLU A 66 -11.18 -50.62 -14.10
C GLU A 66 -10.71 -49.26 -14.64
N ASN A 67 -11.54 -48.55 -15.40
CA ASN A 67 -11.25 -47.17 -15.83
C ASN A 67 -11.08 -46.24 -14.62
N ILE A 68 -11.97 -46.36 -13.62
CA ILE A 68 -11.89 -45.57 -12.36
C ILE A 68 -10.60 -45.93 -11.61
N ARG A 69 -10.23 -47.24 -11.56
CA ARG A 69 -8.97 -47.67 -10.94
C ARG A 69 -7.77 -47.01 -11.59
N GLN A 70 -7.67 -47.05 -12.94
CA GLN A 70 -6.57 -46.46 -13.69
C GLN A 70 -6.48 -44.95 -13.48
N GLN A 71 -7.61 -44.24 -13.54
CA GLN A 71 -7.66 -42.79 -13.28
C GLN A 71 -7.18 -42.48 -11.87
N ARG A 72 -7.59 -43.28 -10.87
CA ARG A 72 -7.22 -43.09 -9.48
C ARG A 72 -5.74 -43.34 -9.23
N GLU A 73 -5.17 -44.41 -9.84
CA GLU A 73 -3.76 -44.73 -9.78
C GLU A 73 -2.88 -43.64 -10.42
N ASN A 74 -3.26 -43.17 -11.61
CA ASN A 74 -2.61 -42.09 -12.29
C ASN A 74 -2.66 -40.78 -11.47
N PHE A 75 -3.81 -40.49 -10.87
CA PHE A 75 -3.97 -39.28 -10.03
C PHE A 75 -3.06 -39.33 -8.79
N LEU A 76 -3.00 -40.47 -8.10
CA LEU A 76 -2.20 -40.64 -6.88
C LEU A 76 -0.69 -40.66 -7.15
N ASN A 77 -0.26 -41.16 -8.29
CA ASN A 77 1.13 -41.27 -8.70
C ASN A 77 1.59 -40.08 -9.55
N LYS A 78 0.70 -39.14 -9.80
CA LYS A 78 0.97 -37.94 -10.59
C LYS A 78 2.30 -37.25 -10.24
N PRO A 79 2.67 -37.05 -8.95
CA PRO A 79 3.94 -36.42 -8.58
C PRO A 79 5.21 -37.24 -8.94
N GLU A 80 5.07 -38.57 -9.08
CA GLU A 80 6.20 -39.48 -9.42
C GLU A 80 6.34 -39.72 -10.93
N ILE A 81 5.25 -39.52 -11.69
CA ILE A 81 5.23 -39.72 -13.14
C ILE A 81 5.83 -38.53 -13.89
N TYR A 82 5.71 -37.33 -13.32
CA TYR A 82 6.16 -36.12 -13.99
C TYR A 82 7.67 -35.88 -13.83
N SER A 83 8.32 -35.52 -14.93
CA SER A 83 9.66 -34.95 -14.92
C SER A 83 9.69 -33.65 -14.09
N GLU A 84 10.86 -33.21 -13.64
CA GLU A 84 11.01 -31.96 -12.91
C GLU A 84 10.44 -30.78 -13.70
N TYR A 85 10.64 -30.75 -15.01
CA TYR A 85 10.05 -29.75 -15.91
C TYR A 85 8.51 -29.74 -15.89
N GLU A 86 7.90 -30.93 -15.94
CA GLU A 86 6.43 -31.03 -15.87
C GLU A 86 5.87 -30.66 -14.50
N LYS A 87 6.58 -30.98 -13.41
CA LYS A 87 6.25 -30.56 -12.06
C LYS A 87 6.29 -29.05 -11.94
N GLU A 88 7.32 -28.42 -12.48
CA GLU A 88 7.46 -26.97 -12.49
C GLU A 88 6.33 -26.32 -13.28
N LYS A 89 6.02 -26.81 -14.47
CA LYS A 89 4.90 -26.34 -15.31
C LYS A 89 3.55 -26.47 -14.62
N LEU A 90 3.31 -27.57 -13.90
CA LEU A 90 2.10 -27.77 -13.10
C LEU A 90 2.02 -26.82 -11.90
N ASN A 91 3.15 -26.58 -11.26
CA ASN A 91 3.22 -25.63 -10.16
C ASN A 91 2.92 -24.20 -10.64
N LEU A 92 3.52 -23.79 -11.76
CA LEU A 92 3.25 -22.50 -12.40
C LEU A 92 1.77 -22.33 -12.77
N LYS A 93 1.15 -23.38 -13.32
CA LYS A 93 -0.29 -23.35 -13.60
C LYS A 93 -1.11 -23.18 -12.32
N LYS A 94 -0.76 -23.91 -11.25
CA LYS A 94 -1.44 -23.77 -9.93
C LYS A 94 -1.26 -22.38 -9.34
N GLN A 95 -0.07 -21.78 -9.46
CA GLN A 95 0.17 -20.41 -9.01
C GLN A 95 -0.63 -19.41 -9.84
N GLY A 96 -0.70 -19.60 -11.15
CA GLY A 96 -1.49 -18.78 -12.07
C GLY A 96 -2.98 -18.76 -11.77
N GLU A 97 -3.55 -19.85 -11.25
CA GLU A 97 -4.98 -19.94 -10.88
C GLU A 97 -5.35 -19.20 -9.57
N LYS A 98 -4.36 -18.74 -8.79
CA LYS A 98 -4.62 -18.00 -7.55
C LYS A 98 -5.07 -16.58 -7.84
N SER A 99 -5.83 -16.00 -6.88
CA SER A 99 -6.30 -14.62 -6.93
C SER A 99 -5.18 -13.61 -6.70
N PHE A 100 -4.98 -12.70 -7.63
CA PHE A 100 -4.11 -11.54 -7.44
C PHE A 100 -4.74 -10.51 -6.50
N ILE A 101 -6.07 -10.40 -6.48
CA ILE A 101 -6.79 -9.51 -5.57
C ILE A 101 -6.54 -9.90 -4.11
N GLU A 102 -6.71 -11.18 -3.77
CA GLU A 102 -6.43 -11.69 -2.42
C GLU A 102 -4.96 -11.49 -2.04
N TYR A 103 -4.04 -11.75 -2.96
CA TYR A 103 -2.62 -11.51 -2.76
C TYR A 103 -2.32 -10.03 -2.49
N PHE A 104 -2.93 -9.13 -3.27
CA PHE A 104 -2.77 -7.67 -3.11
C PHE A 104 -3.29 -7.21 -1.74
N GLU A 105 -4.45 -7.71 -1.31
CA GLU A 105 -5.07 -7.43 -0.01
C GLU A 105 -4.13 -7.87 1.13
N ASN A 106 -3.65 -9.10 1.09
CA ASN A 106 -2.68 -9.64 2.05
C ASN A 106 -1.38 -8.83 2.13
N LEU A 107 -0.91 -8.25 1.03
CA LEU A 107 0.21 -7.33 1.04
C LEU A 107 -0.13 -5.99 1.69
N GLY A 108 -1.36 -5.50 1.53
CA GLY A 108 -1.87 -4.29 2.17
C GLY A 108 -1.91 -4.44 3.69
N ASP A 109 -2.46 -5.53 4.19
CA ASP A 109 -2.67 -5.83 5.63
C ASP A 109 -1.37 -5.88 6.44
N LYS A 110 -0.25 -6.20 5.78
CA LYS A 110 1.09 -6.14 6.40
C LYS A 110 1.59 -4.71 6.64
N ARG A 111 0.85 -3.68 6.26
CA ARG A 111 1.25 -2.27 6.35
C ARG A 111 0.43 -1.54 7.40
N ASN A 112 0.98 -0.44 7.92
CA ASN A 112 0.37 0.32 9.01
C ASN A 112 0.05 1.76 8.59
N GLY A 113 -0.94 2.36 9.25
CA GLY A 113 -1.32 3.78 9.15
C GLY A 113 -1.69 4.17 7.71
N SER A 114 -1.39 5.39 7.31
CA SER A 114 -1.77 5.96 6.01
C SER A 114 -1.26 5.18 4.79
N ASN A 115 -0.23 4.32 4.97
CA ASN A 115 0.21 3.45 3.89
C ASN A 115 -0.79 2.31 3.67
N ASN A 116 -1.35 1.73 4.74
CA ASN A 116 -2.44 0.76 4.65
C ASN A 116 -3.67 1.37 4.00
N ASP A 117 -4.08 2.58 4.41
CA ASP A 117 -5.23 3.29 3.81
C ASP A 117 -5.06 3.47 2.28
N ASN A 118 -3.84 3.80 1.84
CA ASN A 118 -3.54 3.94 0.41
C ASN A 118 -3.56 2.59 -0.33
N TRP A 119 -3.16 1.48 0.31
CA TRP A 119 -3.29 0.15 -0.27
C TRP A 119 -4.77 -0.25 -0.38
N GLY A 120 -5.56 -0.01 0.67
CA GLY A 120 -7.01 -0.25 0.66
C GLY A 120 -7.73 0.56 -0.41
N ALA A 121 -7.38 1.84 -0.57
CA ALA A 121 -7.93 2.66 -1.65
C ALA A 121 -7.55 2.12 -3.04
N ALA A 122 -6.30 1.72 -3.25
CA ALA A 122 -5.85 1.12 -4.50
C ALA A 122 -6.58 -0.21 -4.79
N LEU A 123 -6.78 -1.04 -3.77
CA LEU A 123 -7.54 -2.29 -3.86
C LEU A 123 -8.98 -2.06 -4.33
N ASN A 124 -9.65 -1.03 -3.78
CA ASN A 124 -11.02 -0.69 -4.18
C ASN A 124 -11.13 -0.31 -5.67
N TYR A 125 -10.16 0.45 -6.19
CA TYR A 125 -10.12 0.77 -7.62
C TYR A 125 -9.75 -0.43 -8.47
N LEU A 126 -8.86 -1.29 -8.00
CA LEU A 126 -8.50 -2.53 -8.68
C LEU A 126 -9.70 -3.47 -8.77
N LYS A 127 -10.43 -3.71 -7.65
CA LYS A 127 -11.68 -4.49 -7.62
C LYS A 127 -12.75 -3.90 -8.57
N LYS A 128 -12.87 -2.58 -8.61
CA LYS A 128 -13.81 -1.90 -9.51
C LYS A 128 -13.47 -2.11 -11.00
N PHE A 129 -12.19 -2.18 -11.33
CA PHE A 129 -11.69 -2.42 -12.68
C PHE A 129 -11.84 -3.89 -13.11
N THR A 130 -11.48 -4.85 -12.22
CA THR A 130 -11.44 -6.28 -12.54
C THR A 130 -12.76 -7.03 -12.32
N GLY A 131 -13.79 -6.39 -11.74
CA GLY A 131 -15.05 -7.07 -11.38
C GLY A 131 -14.92 -7.96 -10.15
N ASN A 132 -14.10 -7.56 -9.17
CA ASN A 132 -13.85 -8.16 -7.86
C ASN A 132 -12.79 -9.25 -7.79
N ASP A 133 -12.42 -9.92 -8.86
CA ASP A 133 -11.29 -10.84 -8.86
C ASP A 133 -10.55 -10.85 -10.19
N ILE A 134 -9.28 -11.24 -10.13
CA ILE A 134 -8.44 -11.53 -11.28
C ILE A 134 -7.36 -12.53 -10.87
N LYS A 135 -7.09 -13.52 -11.72
CA LYS A 135 -6.04 -14.52 -11.48
C LYS A 135 -4.67 -14.00 -11.91
N PHE A 136 -3.61 -14.55 -11.33
CA PHE A 136 -2.26 -14.26 -11.79
C PHE A 136 -2.03 -14.60 -13.26
N ALA A 137 -2.67 -15.67 -13.77
CA ALA A 137 -2.58 -16.08 -15.17
C ALA A 137 -3.14 -15.04 -16.17
N ASP A 138 -4.07 -14.20 -15.73
CA ASP A 138 -4.71 -13.19 -16.56
C ASP A 138 -3.94 -11.87 -16.60
N LEU A 139 -2.92 -11.72 -15.73
CA LEU A 139 -2.09 -10.51 -15.68
C LEU A 139 -1.18 -10.43 -16.90
N ASN A 140 -1.32 -9.35 -17.64
CA ASN A 140 -0.50 -9.05 -18.81
C ASN A 140 -0.32 -7.55 -19.01
N GLU A 141 0.55 -7.15 -19.92
CA GLU A 141 0.86 -5.74 -20.20
C GLU A 141 -0.37 -4.95 -20.62
N SER A 142 -1.22 -5.51 -21.50
CA SER A 142 -2.43 -4.85 -22.00
C SER A 142 -3.42 -4.55 -20.88
N LEU A 143 -3.65 -5.50 -19.97
CA LEU A 143 -4.52 -5.30 -18.81
C LEU A 143 -4.01 -4.19 -17.91
N LEU A 144 -2.69 -4.10 -17.69
CA LEU A 144 -2.09 -3.08 -16.83
C LEU A 144 -2.13 -1.68 -17.50
N GLU A 145 -1.98 -1.58 -18.83
CA GLU A 145 -2.19 -0.32 -19.55
C GLU A 145 -3.66 0.11 -19.47
N ASN A 146 -4.62 -0.81 -19.63
CA ASN A 146 -6.04 -0.52 -19.45
C ASN A 146 -6.37 -0.08 -18.02
N LEU A 147 -5.75 -0.69 -17.01
CA LEU A 147 -5.88 -0.25 -15.61
C LEU A 147 -5.35 1.18 -15.42
N LYS A 148 -4.25 1.51 -16.08
CA LYS A 148 -3.65 2.85 -16.02
C LYS A 148 -4.59 3.90 -16.61
N GLU A 149 -5.19 3.64 -17.78
CA GLU A 149 -6.22 4.48 -18.39
C GLU A 149 -7.47 4.60 -17.51
N PHE A 150 -7.95 3.49 -16.98
CA PHE A 150 -9.07 3.49 -16.04
C PHE A 150 -8.82 4.39 -14.83
N LEU A 151 -7.63 4.32 -14.20
CA LEU A 151 -7.29 5.16 -13.06
C LEU A 151 -7.23 6.65 -13.40
N LEU A 152 -6.85 7.00 -14.64
CA LEU A 152 -6.78 8.39 -15.11
C LEU A 152 -8.16 8.98 -15.45
N THR A 153 -9.15 8.14 -15.77
CA THR A 153 -10.46 8.58 -16.25
C THR A 153 -11.61 8.33 -15.29
N THR A 154 -11.43 7.42 -14.31
CA THR A 154 -12.48 7.03 -13.37
C THR A 154 -12.85 8.15 -12.41
N LYS A 155 -14.10 8.11 -11.93
CA LYS A 155 -14.58 9.03 -10.89
C LYS A 155 -13.96 8.69 -9.52
N SER A 156 -13.76 9.72 -8.71
CA SER A 156 -13.28 9.57 -7.33
C SER A 156 -14.33 8.86 -6.47
N ASN A 157 -13.91 7.84 -5.71
CA ASN A 157 -14.80 7.16 -4.75
C ASN A 157 -15.21 8.07 -3.58
N ARG A 158 -14.50 9.18 -3.34
CA ARG A 158 -14.86 10.18 -2.31
C ARG A 158 -15.90 11.18 -2.81
N SER A 159 -15.96 11.42 -4.11
CA SER A 159 -16.89 12.35 -4.72
C SER A 159 -17.18 11.90 -6.15
N ASN A 160 -18.40 11.42 -6.42
CA ASN A 160 -18.83 11.04 -7.75
C ASN A 160 -18.89 12.21 -8.75
N LYS A 161 -18.67 13.43 -8.28
CA LYS A 161 -18.70 14.66 -9.11
C LYS A 161 -17.36 14.92 -9.82
N THR A 162 -16.24 14.44 -9.26
CA THR A 162 -14.90 14.70 -9.77
C THR A 162 -14.21 13.41 -10.21
N THR A 163 -13.34 13.50 -11.19
CA THR A 163 -12.42 12.42 -11.56
C THR A 163 -11.39 12.20 -10.47
N LEU A 164 -10.80 11.01 -10.43
CA LEU A 164 -9.66 10.72 -9.58
C LEU A 164 -8.51 11.65 -9.98
N SER A 165 -7.86 12.29 -8.98
CA SER A 165 -6.72 13.16 -9.28
C SER A 165 -5.55 12.34 -9.84
N GLN A 166 -4.81 12.90 -10.79
CA GLN A 166 -3.66 12.23 -11.42
C GLN A 166 -2.64 11.73 -10.39
N ASN A 167 -2.33 12.51 -9.34
CA ASN A 167 -1.37 12.08 -8.30
C ASN A 167 -1.94 10.95 -7.41
N SER A 168 -3.26 10.87 -7.24
CA SER A 168 -3.88 9.70 -6.60
C SER A 168 -3.79 8.47 -7.50
N ALA A 169 -4.04 8.62 -8.81
CA ALA A 169 -3.86 7.55 -9.79
C ALA A 169 -2.41 7.02 -9.79
N VAL A 170 -1.41 7.93 -9.79
CA VAL A 170 0.02 7.57 -9.61
C VAL A 170 0.25 6.75 -8.34
N SER A 171 -0.28 7.24 -7.21
CA SER A 171 -0.12 6.55 -5.92
C SER A 171 -0.69 5.14 -5.97
N TYR A 172 -1.90 4.96 -6.48
CA TYR A 172 -2.57 3.66 -6.52
C TYR A 172 -1.93 2.72 -7.54
N PHE A 173 -1.57 3.21 -8.72
CA PHE A 173 -0.86 2.41 -9.71
C PHE A 173 0.51 1.94 -9.21
N ASN A 174 1.23 2.79 -8.47
CA ASN A 174 2.49 2.41 -7.82
C ASN A 174 2.33 1.29 -6.78
N LYS A 175 1.15 1.17 -6.12
CA LYS A 175 0.85 0.02 -5.24
C LYS A 175 0.69 -1.26 -6.05
N VAL A 176 0.00 -1.20 -7.20
CA VAL A 176 -0.11 -2.34 -8.12
C VAL A 176 1.26 -2.76 -8.64
N LYS A 177 2.09 -1.81 -9.09
CA LYS A 177 3.48 -2.10 -9.51
C LYS A 177 4.32 -2.72 -8.40
N ALA A 178 4.15 -2.29 -7.15
CA ALA A 178 4.83 -2.88 -6.00
C ALA A 178 4.36 -4.32 -5.71
N ALA A 179 3.07 -4.60 -5.86
CA ALA A 179 2.52 -5.95 -5.73
C ALA A 179 3.02 -6.87 -6.84
N LEU A 180 3.06 -6.41 -8.10
CA LEU A 180 3.60 -7.18 -9.23
C LEU A 180 5.08 -7.52 -9.03
N ARG A 181 5.90 -6.56 -8.57
CA ARG A 181 7.30 -6.80 -8.25
C ARG A 181 7.46 -7.86 -7.16
N GLN A 182 6.63 -7.82 -6.13
CA GLN A 182 6.66 -8.82 -5.08
C GLN A 182 6.17 -10.17 -5.58
N ALA A 183 5.11 -10.21 -6.38
CA ALA A 183 4.59 -11.45 -6.98
C ALA A 183 5.60 -12.15 -7.89
N HIS A 184 6.41 -11.39 -8.63
CA HIS A 184 7.52 -11.94 -9.41
C HIS A 184 8.59 -12.56 -8.50
N LYS A 185 8.98 -11.89 -7.41
CA LYS A 185 9.93 -12.43 -6.42
C LYS A 185 9.41 -13.68 -5.71
N ASP A 186 8.11 -13.73 -5.45
CA ASP A 186 7.45 -14.86 -4.78
C ASP A 186 7.13 -16.03 -5.74
N GLY A 187 7.46 -15.90 -7.04
CA GLY A 187 7.28 -16.94 -8.05
C GLY A 187 5.84 -17.13 -8.54
N TYR A 188 4.93 -16.19 -8.30
CA TYR A 188 3.55 -16.25 -8.83
C TYR A 188 3.49 -15.91 -10.32
N ILE A 189 4.35 -15.02 -10.78
CA ILE A 189 4.49 -14.64 -12.20
C ILE A 189 5.93 -14.81 -12.65
N GLN A 190 6.12 -15.32 -13.88
CA GLN A 190 7.44 -15.59 -14.47
C GLN A 190 8.10 -14.31 -15.01
N THR A 191 7.28 -13.41 -15.55
CA THR A 191 7.76 -12.19 -16.20
C THR A 191 7.62 -11.02 -15.23
N ASP A 192 8.67 -10.20 -15.10
CA ASP A 192 8.59 -8.95 -14.34
C ASP A 192 7.75 -7.92 -15.09
N LEU A 193 6.44 -8.00 -14.93
CA LEU A 193 5.49 -7.05 -15.50
C LEU A 193 5.72 -5.62 -14.96
N ASN A 194 6.24 -5.48 -13.73
CA ASN A 194 6.55 -4.16 -13.20
C ASN A 194 7.64 -3.43 -14.02
N ALA A 195 8.63 -4.15 -14.53
CA ALA A 195 9.69 -3.57 -15.35
C ALA A 195 9.19 -3.16 -16.74
N LYS A 196 8.21 -3.88 -17.29
CA LYS A 196 7.69 -3.65 -18.64
C LYS A 196 6.72 -2.46 -18.73
N ILE A 197 6.00 -2.14 -17.65
CA ILE A 197 4.98 -1.09 -17.65
C ILE A 197 5.56 0.23 -17.14
N GLN A 198 5.40 1.28 -17.96
CA GLN A 198 5.78 2.63 -17.58
C GLN A 198 4.86 3.17 -16.48
N PRO A 199 5.39 3.87 -15.46
CA PRO A 199 4.59 4.50 -14.43
C PRO A 199 3.70 5.60 -15.02
N ILE A 200 2.65 5.96 -14.31
CA ILE A 200 1.87 7.17 -14.61
C ILE A 200 2.76 8.37 -14.25
N LYS A 201 2.86 9.35 -15.15
CA LYS A 201 3.60 10.59 -14.90
C LYS A 201 2.89 11.41 -13.82
N GLU A 202 3.65 11.91 -12.86
CA GLU A 202 3.12 12.82 -11.83
C GLU A 202 2.69 14.16 -12.44
N ALA A 203 1.55 14.69 -11.97
CA ALA A 203 1.16 16.05 -12.28
C ALA A 203 1.95 17.02 -11.43
N GLU A 204 2.46 18.08 -12.04
CA GLU A 204 3.06 19.18 -11.29
C GLU A 204 1.98 19.86 -10.44
N THR A 205 2.23 19.98 -9.14
CA THR A 205 1.34 20.66 -8.20
C THR A 205 2.03 21.92 -7.69
N ARG A 206 1.36 23.06 -7.84
CA ARG A 206 1.78 24.29 -7.18
C ARG A 206 1.59 24.15 -5.68
N ARG A 207 2.65 24.41 -4.92
CA ARG A 207 2.59 24.44 -3.45
C ARG A 207 2.16 25.82 -3.02
N GLU A 208 0.99 25.92 -2.39
CA GLU A 208 0.53 27.16 -1.79
C GLU A 208 1.38 27.50 -0.56
N TYR A 209 1.73 28.79 -0.43
CA TYR A 209 2.46 29.36 0.71
C TYR A 209 1.97 30.78 0.97
N LEU A 210 2.24 31.28 2.15
CA LEU A 210 1.94 32.65 2.58
C LEU A 210 3.13 33.56 2.31
N THR A 211 2.87 34.77 1.83
CA THR A 211 3.88 35.83 1.84
C THR A 211 4.12 36.30 3.27
N LEU A 212 5.16 37.10 3.49
CA LEU A 212 5.43 37.66 4.80
C LEU A 212 4.30 38.61 5.27
N GLU A 213 3.72 39.37 4.33
CA GLU A 213 2.61 40.28 4.58
C GLU A 213 1.34 39.48 4.98
N GLU A 214 1.03 38.41 4.27
CA GLU A 214 -0.08 37.50 4.59
C GLU A 214 0.10 36.83 5.97
N LEU A 215 1.35 36.40 6.27
CA LEU A 215 1.67 35.79 7.56
C LEU A 215 1.49 36.83 8.70
N ASN A 216 1.93 38.08 8.50
CA ASN A 216 1.73 39.20 9.46
C ASN A 216 0.27 39.54 9.61
N ALA A 217 -0.56 39.51 8.56
CA ALA A 217 -1.99 39.68 8.64
C ALA A 217 -2.63 38.58 9.50
N LEU A 218 -2.22 37.32 9.33
CA LEU A 218 -2.69 36.23 10.18
C LEU A 218 -2.34 36.38 11.65
N VAL A 219 -1.13 36.86 11.95
CA VAL A 219 -0.74 37.14 13.35
C VAL A 219 -1.71 38.13 14.01
N LYS A 220 -2.09 39.18 13.30
CA LYS A 220 -2.99 40.27 13.78
C LYS A 220 -4.46 39.81 13.83
N THR A 221 -4.85 38.81 13.03
CA THR A 221 -6.24 38.34 12.93
C THR A 221 -6.59 37.42 14.10
N PRO A 222 -7.70 37.65 14.84
CA PRO A 222 -8.17 36.74 15.87
C PRO A 222 -8.50 35.34 15.28
N CYS A 223 -8.15 34.30 16.01
CA CYS A 223 -8.51 32.92 15.69
C CYS A 223 -9.36 32.34 16.83
N GLN A 224 -10.48 31.72 16.52
CA GLN A 224 -11.33 31.08 17.55
C GLN A 224 -10.62 29.91 18.28
N ASN A 225 -9.56 29.36 17.70
CA ASN A 225 -8.76 28.32 18.32
C ASN A 225 -7.31 28.79 18.44
N ASP A 226 -6.98 29.33 19.62
CA ASP A 226 -5.66 29.90 19.91
C ASP A 226 -4.56 28.84 19.84
N LEU A 227 -4.83 27.60 20.30
CA LEU A 227 -3.89 26.49 20.21
C LEU A 227 -3.50 26.20 18.75
N LEU A 228 -4.49 26.17 17.85
CA LEU A 228 -4.27 25.97 16.42
C LEU A 228 -3.47 27.13 15.81
N LYS A 229 -3.80 28.38 16.18
CA LYS A 229 -3.08 29.58 15.73
C LYS A 229 -1.62 29.52 16.12
N ARG A 230 -1.33 29.29 17.42
CA ARG A 230 0.05 29.18 17.92
C ARG A 230 0.82 28.05 17.23
N ALA A 231 0.21 26.86 17.08
CA ALA A 231 0.84 25.72 16.41
C ALA A 231 1.13 26.00 14.91
N ALA A 232 0.21 26.67 14.20
CA ALA A 232 0.38 27.03 12.80
C ALA A 232 1.51 28.06 12.60
N LEU A 233 1.53 29.12 13.41
CA LEU A 233 2.60 30.11 13.40
C LEU A 233 3.95 29.52 13.81
N PHE A 234 3.96 28.60 14.77
CA PHE A 234 5.16 27.84 15.15
C PHE A 234 5.67 27.00 13.97
N SER A 235 4.79 26.36 13.20
CA SER A 235 5.17 25.67 11.96
C SER A 235 5.75 26.62 10.91
N ALA A 236 5.24 27.87 10.80
CA ALA A 236 5.76 28.89 9.88
C ALA A 236 7.14 29.42 10.29
N LEU A 237 7.50 29.36 11.57
CA LEU A 237 8.79 29.83 12.09
C LEU A 237 9.84 28.71 12.23
N THR A 238 9.43 27.44 12.22
CA THR A 238 10.33 26.30 12.44
C THR A 238 10.38 25.30 11.28
N GLY A 239 9.39 25.34 10.39
CA GLY A 239 9.22 24.36 9.33
C GLY A 239 8.79 22.98 9.80
N LEU A 240 8.43 22.79 11.07
CA LEU A 240 8.00 21.50 11.59
C LEU A 240 6.68 21.02 10.99
N ARG A 241 6.55 19.69 10.83
CA ARG A 241 5.29 19.07 10.39
C ARG A 241 4.27 19.08 11.50
N PHE A 242 2.97 19.11 11.15
CA PHE A 242 1.88 18.96 12.11
C PHE A 242 2.10 17.79 13.08
N SER A 243 2.49 16.63 12.54
CA SER A 243 2.69 15.42 13.35
C SER A 243 3.85 15.53 14.35
N ASP A 244 4.83 16.38 14.09
CA ASP A 244 5.96 16.59 14.98
C ASP A 244 5.59 17.62 16.06
N ILE A 245 4.83 18.65 15.71
CA ILE A 245 4.26 19.63 16.65
C ILE A 245 3.24 18.96 17.59
N GLU A 246 2.35 18.13 17.07
CA GLU A 246 1.31 17.41 17.85
C GLU A 246 1.89 16.52 18.96
N LYS A 247 3.07 15.93 18.73
CA LYS A 247 3.71 15.04 19.72
C LYS A 247 4.74 15.73 20.60
N MET A 248 5.17 16.94 20.25
CA MET A 248 6.24 17.69 20.90
C MET A 248 6.01 17.83 22.40
N THR A 249 7.02 17.51 23.20
CA THR A 249 7.01 17.63 24.66
C THR A 249 7.96 18.71 25.16
N TRP A 250 7.74 19.20 26.37
CA TRP A 250 8.61 20.20 26.99
C TRP A 250 10.03 19.68 27.24
N GLY A 251 10.21 18.37 27.46
CA GLY A 251 11.53 17.76 27.62
C GLY A 251 12.38 17.68 26.36
N GLU A 252 11.78 17.92 25.17
CA GLU A 252 12.50 18.03 23.91
C GLU A 252 13.13 19.41 23.69
N LEU A 253 12.78 20.41 24.53
CA LEU A 253 13.31 21.78 24.46
C LEU A 253 14.50 21.95 25.40
N GLU A 254 15.55 22.55 24.90
CA GLU A 254 16.77 22.85 25.64
C GLU A 254 17.20 24.29 25.36
N TYR A 255 17.63 25.02 26.41
CA TYR A 255 18.25 26.31 26.28
C TYR A 255 19.75 26.16 26.49
N ILE A 256 20.54 26.58 25.52
CA ILE A 256 22.00 26.54 25.58
C ILE A 256 22.52 28.00 25.64
N ALA A 257 23.23 28.34 26.71
CA ALA A 257 23.80 29.67 26.89
C ALA A 257 24.70 30.05 25.69
N GLY A 258 24.43 31.21 25.09
CA GLY A 258 25.12 31.70 23.91
C GLY A 258 24.65 31.12 22.57
N GLN A 259 23.77 30.09 22.57
CA GLN A 259 23.20 29.51 21.35
C GLN A 259 21.68 29.65 21.24
N GLY A 260 21.00 29.89 22.38
CA GLY A 260 19.54 30.03 22.43
C GLY A 260 18.80 28.68 22.57
N TYR A 261 17.57 28.63 22.11
CA TYR A 261 16.69 27.48 22.23
C TYR A 261 16.92 26.46 21.10
N ASN A 262 16.99 25.19 21.47
CA ASN A 262 17.08 24.07 20.57
C ASN A 262 15.94 23.08 20.86
N LEU A 263 15.42 22.45 19.80
CA LEU A 263 14.46 21.34 19.88
C LEU A 263 15.15 20.05 19.46
N ASN A 264 15.30 19.12 20.41
CA ASN A 264 15.91 17.82 20.24
C ASN A 264 14.80 16.74 20.14
N PHE A 265 14.50 16.24 18.95
CA PHE A 265 13.36 15.35 18.76
C PHE A 265 13.56 14.29 17.69
N ASN A 266 12.76 13.23 17.77
CA ASN A 266 12.69 12.22 16.72
C ASN A 266 11.52 12.54 15.79
N GLN A 267 11.78 12.72 14.49
CA GLN A 267 10.71 12.95 13.52
C GLN A 267 9.73 11.76 13.47
N LYS A 268 8.42 12.01 13.63
CA LYS A 268 7.38 10.96 13.62
C LYS A 268 7.35 10.19 12.28
N LYS A 269 7.51 10.89 11.16
CA LYS A 269 7.40 10.31 9.82
C LYS A 269 8.68 9.59 9.35
N THR A 270 9.83 10.16 9.62
CA THR A 270 11.13 9.68 9.07
C THR A 270 11.99 8.96 10.11
N LYS A 271 11.59 9.04 11.39
CA LYS A 271 12.29 8.46 12.57
C LYS A 271 13.77 8.89 12.68
N GLY A 272 14.12 10.03 12.09
CA GLY A 272 15.45 10.63 12.25
C GLY A 272 15.52 11.43 13.55
N VAL A 273 16.67 11.39 14.21
CA VAL A 273 17.01 12.30 15.30
C VAL A 273 17.36 13.66 14.70
N GLU A 274 16.74 14.71 15.18
CA GLU A 274 16.93 16.08 14.68
C GLU A 274 17.19 17.02 15.85
N VAL A 275 18.11 17.95 15.64
CA VAL A 275 18.38 19.10 16.51
C VAL A 275 18.04 20.34 15.68
N LEU A 276 17.00 21.04 16.09
CA LEU A 276 16.51 22.21 15.37
C LEU A 276 16.66 23.46 16.25
N PRO A 277 17.53 24.42 15.91
CA PRO A 277 17.52 25.74 16.54
C PRO A 277 16.20 26.44 16.28
N ILE A 278 15.59 27.02 17.31
CA ILE A 278 14.37 27.82 17.22
C ILE A 278 14.62 29.24 17.68
N SER A 279 13.99 30.20 17.01
CA SER A 279 14.08 31.61 17.40
C SER A 279 13.32 31.90 18.68
N GLU A 280 13.68 32.98 19.39
CA GLU A 280 12.91 33.45 20.56
C GLU A 280 11.45 33.73 20.22
N GLN A 281 11.17 34.23 19.01
CA GLN A 281 9.80 34.42 18.54
C GLN A 281 9.04 33.10 18.42
N ALA A 282 9.70 32.04 17.94
CA ALA A 282 9.09 30.72 17.90
C ALA A 282 8.87 30.17 19.32
N TYR A 283 9.81 30.36 20.22
CA TYR A 283 9.69 29.96 21.62
C TYR A 283 8.52 30.66 22.31
N SER A 284 8.30 31.96 22.09
CA SER A 284 7.19 32.71 22.69
C SER A 284 5.79 32.17 22.32
N LEU A 285 5.66 31.43 21.23
CA LEU A 285 4.41 30.79 20.82
C LEU A 285 4.08 29.51 21.62
N LEU A 286 5.02 28.96 22.39
CA LEU A 286 4.82 27.68 23.08
C LEU A 286 3.89 27.82 24.29
N GLY A 287 3.85 29.01 24.92
CA GLY A 287 3.08 29.26 26.12
C GLY A 287 3.88 29.00 27.39
N GLU A 288 3.20 28.75 28.49
CA GLU A 288 3.84 28.47 29.78
C GLU A 288 4.50 27.09 29.78
N GLN A 289 5.71 27.01 30.33
CA GLN A 289 6.47 25.80 30.40
C GLN A 289 5.82 24.78 31.34
N GLY A 290 5.51 23.62 30.80
CA GLY A 290 4.97 22.49 31.55
C GLY A 290 6.07 21.52 32.05
N LYS A 291 5.62 20.38 32.57
CA LYS A 291 6.54 19.27 32.95
C LYS A 291 7.20 18.66 31.70
N PRO A 292 8.42 18.13 31.80
CA PRO A 292 9.16 17.62 30.63
C PRO A 292 8.41 16.57 29.80
N ASP A 293 7.60 15.74 30.42
CA ASP A 293 6.82 14.65 29.80
C ASP A 293 5.49 15.10 29.22
N THR A 294 5.06 16.34 29.47
CA THR A 294 3.80 16.87 28.96
C THR A 294 3.96 17.49 27.58
N LYS A 295 2.88 17.44 26.80
CA LYS A 295 2.87 18.00 25.44
C LYS A 295 2.81 19.54 25.49
N VAL A 296 3.61 20.17 24.62
CA VAL A 296 3.60 21.64 24.45
C VAL A 296 2.25 22.10 23.86
N PHE A 297 1.74 21.41 22.84
CA PHE A 297 0.46 21.72 22.19
C PHE A 297 -0.59 20.66 22.56
N GLU A 298 -0.90 20.55 23.86
CA GLU A 298 -1.86 19.59 24.36
C GLU A 298 -3.26 19.87 23.79
N GLY A 299 -3.95 18.82 23.30
CA GLY A 299 -5.25 18.95 22.63
C GLY A 299 -5.18 19.24 21.13
N LEU A 300 -4.01 19.52 20.56
CA LEU A 300 -3.86 19.67 19.13
C LEU A 300 -4.09 18.31 18.43
N LYS A 301 -5.09 18.24 17.53
CA LYS A 301 -5.43 17.02 16.77
C LYS A 301 -5.74 17.37 15.32
N TYR A 302 -5.27 16.52 14.39
CA TYR A 302 -5.70 16.68 13.00
C TYR A 302 -7.15 16.21 12.82
N SER A 303 -8.07 17.15 12.62
CA SER A 303 -9.50 16.88 12.55
C SER A 303 -10.21 17.84 11.60
N ALA A 304 -11.42 17.46 11.16
CA ALA A 304 -12.28 18.34 10.37
C ALA A 304 -12.61 19.62 11.13
N TYR A 305 -12.75 19.54 12.46
CA TYR A 305 -12.98 20.69 13.33
C TYR A 305 -11.82 21.71 13.26
N HIS A 306 -10.58 21.28 13.45
CA HIS A 306 -9.42 22.16 13.35
C HIS A 306 -9.24 22.73 11.94
N ASN A 307 -9.48 21.93 10.90
CA ASN A 307 -9.42 22.40 9.52
C ASN A 307 -10.49 23.48 9.22
N LYS A 308 -11.69 23.37 9.81
CA LYS A 308 -12.73 24.40 9.70
C LYS A 308 -12.25 25.72 10.33
N HIS A 309 -11.70 25.69 11.54
CA HIS A 309 -11.19 26.90 12.20
C HIS A 309 -10.00 27.50 11.45
N LEU A 310 -9.12 26.68 10.92
CA LEU A 310 -8.01 27.14 10.08
C LEU A 310 -8.55 27.89 8.86
N PHE A 311 -9.49 27.30 8.13
CA PHE A 311 -10.11 27.92 6.95
C PHE A 311 -10.80 29.26 7.29
N GLN A 312 -11.53 29.32 8.37
CA GLN A 312 -12.20 30.55 8.84
C GLN A 312 -11.19 31.65 9.21
N TRP A 313 -10.11 31.30 9.90
CA TRP A 313 -9.06 32.23 10.28
C TRP A 313 -8.31 32.79 9.07
N ILE A 314 -7.95 31.92 8.09
CA ILE A 314 -7.34 32.33 6.83
C ILE A 314 -8.24 33.32 6.06
N GLY A 315 -9.53 32.98 5.93
CA GLY A 315 -10.51 33.85 5.28
C GLY A 315 -10.72 35.21 6.00
N ALA A 316 -10.75 35.20 7.35
CA ALA A 316 -10.86 36.41 8.16
C ALA A 316 -9.66 37.37 8.01
N ALA A 317 -8.47 36.82 7.67
CA ALA A 317 -7.29 37.59 7.34
C ALA A 317 -7.28 38.15 5.89
N GLY A 318 -8.36 37.95 5.12
CA GLY A 318 -8.45 38.40 3.72
C GLY A 318 -7.66 37.54 2.73
N ILE A 319 -7.20 36.35 3.12
CA ILE A 319 -6.38 35.46 2.28
C ILE A 319 -7.29 34.52 1.50
N THR A 320 -7.22 34.57 0.17
CA THR A 320 -8.04 33.77 -0.75
C THR A 320 -7.38 32.46 -1.17
N LYS A 321 -6.10 32.25 -0.83
CA LYS A 321 -5.36 31.03 -1.11
C LYS A 321 -5.90 29.83 -0.32
N ASN A 322 -5.84 28.64 -0.90
CA ASN A 322 -6.23 27.41 -0.19
C ASN A 322 -5.10 26.95 0.75
N ILE A 323 -5.03 27.53 1.92
CA ILE A 323 -3.99 27.28 2.92
C ILE A 323 -4.43 26.16 3.87
N THR A 324 -3.70 25.07 3.84
CA THR A 324 -3.78 23.97 4.82
C THR A 324 -2.68 24.12 5.87
N PHE A 325 -2.74 23.36 6.97
CA PHE A 325 -1.68 23.41 7.98
C PHE A 325 -0.28 23.14 7.40
N HIS A 326 -0.18 22.25 6.41
CA HIS A 326 1.11 21.95 5.76
C HIS A 326 1.68 23.13 4.96
N CYS A 327 0.84 24.07 4.55
CA CYS A 327 1.28 25.27 3.84
C CYS A 327 2.14 26.20 4.72
N PHE A 328 2.00 26.17 6.06
CA PHE A 328 2.89 26.92 6.96
C PHE A 328 4.34 26.43 6.88
N ARG A 329 4.55 25.13 6.75
CA ARG A 329 5.87 24.58 6.48
C ARG A 329 6.39 24.95 5.08
N HIS A 330 5.51 25.01 4.07
CA HIS A 330 5.87 25.51 2.74
C HIS A 330 6.26 26.97 2.81
N THR A 331 5.53 27.77 3.59
CA THR A 331 5.83 29.17 3.88
C THR A 331 7.23 29.33 4.45
N TYR A 332 7.55 28.59 5.53
CA TYR A 332 8.88 28.57 6.12
C TYR A 332 9.98 28.33 5.07
N ALA A 333 9.84 27.23 4.30
CA ALA A 333 10.82 26.85 3.29
C ALA A 333 11.01 27.95 2.23
N THR A 334 9.92 28.52 1.75
CA THR A 334 9.94 29.55 0.71
C THR A 334 10.54 30.85 1.22
N LEU A 335 10.11 31.31 2.40
CA LEU A 335 10.63 32.56 3.00
C LEU A 335 12.11 32.43 3.35
N GLN A 336 12.58 31.28 3.85
CA GLN A 336 14.01 31.06 4.10
C GLN A 336 14.85 31.20 2.80
N LEU A 337 14.39 30.55 1.71
CA LEU A 337 15.07 30.66 0.43
C LEU A 337 15.02 32.11 -0.13
N GLN A 338 13.90 32.82 0.02
CA GLN A 338 13.77 34.23 -0.41
C GLN A 338 14.71 35.15 0.38
N ASN A 339 14.92 34.85 1.67
CA ASN A 339 15.86 35.59 2.52
C ASN A 339 17.34 35.16 2.33
N GLY A 340 17.64 34.34 1.32
CA GLY A 340 19.02 33.98 0.96
C GLY A 340 19.60 32.78 1.69
N THR A 341 18.81 32.09 2.52
CA THR A 341 19.27 30.83 3.13
C THR A 341 19.46 29.79 2.01
N ASP A 342 20.60 29.13 1.96
CA ASP A 342 20.88 28.15 0.92
C ASP A 342 19.99 26.92 1.03
N ILE A 343 19.74 26.29 -0.12
CA ILE A 343 18.79 25.17 -0.23
C ILE A 343 19.20 23.94 0.60
N TYR A 344 20.50 23.71 0.80
CA TYR A 344 20.99 22.60 1.61
C TYR A 344 20.67 22.83 3.09
N THR A 345 20.93 24.04 3.61
CA THR A 345 20.57 24.44 4.96
C THR A 345 19.05 24.33 5.19
N VAL A 346 18.22 24.86 4.27
CA VAL A 346 16.76 24.71 4.35
C VAL A 346 16.34 23.25 4.34
N SER A 347 16.98 22.42 3.51
CA SER A 347 16.70 20.99 3.46
C SER A 347 16.99 20.29 4.80
N LYS A 348 18.10 20.65 5.44
CA LYS A 348 18.48 20.16 6.78
C LYS A 348 17.48 20.62 7.85
N MET A 349 17.16 21.91 7.91
CA MET A 349 16.19 22.46 8.86
C MET A 349 14.81 21.81 8.72
N LEU A 350 14.43 21.43 7.50
CA LEU A 350 13.19 20.67 7.24
C LEU A 350 13.33 19.16 7.56
N GLY A 351 14.52 18.64 7.79
CA GLY A 351 14.76 17.21 7.95
C GLY A 351 14.35 16.39 6.71
N HIS A 352 14.73 16.88 5.52
CA HIS A 352 14.53 16.14 4.29
C HIS A 352 15.72 15.19 4.04
N LYS A 353 15.41 13.91 3.76
CA LYS A 353 16.45 12.91 3.42
C LYS A 353 17.02 13.11 2.01
N ASP A 354 16.20 13.66 1.09
CA ASP A 354 16.57 13.92 -0.30
C ASP A 354 16.36 15.40 -0.63
N LEU A 355 17.39 16.04 -1.15
CA LEU A 355 17.38 17.45 -1.55
C LEU A 355 16.31 17.74 -2.61
N LYS A 356 15.97 16.77 -3.47
CA LYS A 356 14.87 16.89 -4.44
C LYS A 356 13.56 17.32 -3.80
N THR A 357 13.31 16.92 -2.55
CA THR A 357 12.10 17.32 -1.80
C THR A 357 12.07 18.84 -1.53
N THR A 358 13.24 19.48 -1.43
CA THR A 358 13.38 20.92 -1.19
C THR A 358 13.43 21.70 -2.49
N GLN A 359 13.90 21.10 -3.60
CA GLN A 359 14.01 21.75 -4.92
C GLN A 359 12.66 22.29 -5.46
N VAL A 360 11.53 21.73 -4.99
CA VAL A 360 10.20 22.24 -5.36
C VAL A 360 9.98 23.69 -4.93
N TYR A 361 10.64 24.14 -3.87
CA TYR A 361 10.58 25.53 -3.38
C TYR A 361 11.54 26.45 -4.14
N ALA A 362 12.65 25.94 -4.62
CA ALA A 362 13.63 26.74 -5.38
C ALA A 362 13.06 27.25 -6.72
N LYS A 363 12.07 26.55 -7.30
CA LYS A 363 11.38 27.02 -8.50
C LYS A 363 10.58 28.32 -8.28
N ILE A 364 10.29 28.69 -7.01
CA ILE A 364 9.44 29.83 -6.66
C ILE A 364 10.27 31.11 -6.48
N VAL A 365 11.59 31.00 -6.36
CA VAL A 365 12.49 32.11 -6.01
C VAL A 365 13.11 32.73 -7.28
N ASP A 366 12.28 33.38 -8.13
CA ASP A 366 12.78 34.10 -9.32
C ASP A 366 13.62 35.34 -8.97
N GLU A 367 13.37 35.95 -7.81
CA GLU A 367 14.11 37.16 -7.36
C GLU A 367 15.57 36.84 -7.02
N ALA A 368 15.85 35.63 -6.48
CA ALA A 368 17.23 35.20 -6.24
C ALA A 368 18.03 35.04 -7.54
N LYS A 369 17.36 34.70 -8.65
CA LYS A 369 18.03 34.62 -9.97
C LYS A 369 18.45 36.01 -10.49
N ARG A 370 17.59 37.02 -10.31
CA ARG A 370 17.92 38.42 -10.66
C ARG A 370 19.08 38.90 -9.82
N THR A 371 19.00 38.76 -8.50
CA THR A 371 20.09 39.16 -7.58
C THR A 371 21.40 38.42 -7.89
N ALA A 372 21.33 37.16 -8.29
CA ALA A 372 22.52 36.41 -8.68
C ALA A 372 23.11 36.92 -10.02
N ALA A 373 22.26 37.26 -10.98
CA ALA A 373 22.72 37.86 -12.26
C ALA A 373 23.39 39.20 -12.05
N ASP A 374 22.90 40.02 -11.13
CA ASP A 374 23.46 41.37 -10.83
C ASP A 374 24.74 41.33 -9.99
N LYS A 375 25.16 40.16 -9.48
CA LYS A 375 26.42 40.04 -8.70
C LYS A 375 27.69 40.10 -9.53
N ILE A 376 27.61 39.73 -10.81
CA ILE A 376 28.78 39.77 -11.71
C ILE A 376 28.66 41.05 -12.51
N LYS A 377 29.53 42.00 -12.21
CA LYS A 377 29.68 43.29 -12.94
C LYS A 377 31.05 43.30 -13.61
N LEU A 378 31.06 43.66 -14.85
CA LEU A 378 32.29 43.90 -15.61
C LEU A 378 32.45 45.41 -15.79
N ASP A 379 33.65 45.89 -15.69
CA ASP A 379 34.03 47.26 -16.05
C ASP A 379 34.13 47.37 -17.59
N LEU A 380 32.96 47.62 -18.23
CA LEU A 380 32.83 47.77 -19.68
C LEU A 380 32.93 49.24 -20.06
#